data_262866148b8ec1bff2d7baf6c2bb00cd
#
_entry.id   262866148b8ec1bff2d7baf6c2bb00cd
#
_cell.length_a   1.000
_cell.length_b   1.000
_cell.length_c   1.000
_cell.angle_alpha   90.00
_cell.angle_beta   90.00
_cell.angle_gamma   90.00
#
_symmetry.space_group_name_H-M   'P 1'
#
loop_
_entity.id
_entity.type
_entity.pdbx_description
1 polymer ?
#
loop_
_entity_poly.entity_id
_entity_poly.type
_entity_poly.pdbx_seq_one_letter_code
_entity_poly.pdbx_strand_id
1 'polypeptide(L)'
;SCENIYKKTDSDQEKEEQKRIRHEEDLTLIQGIIDVFWIEKDGIVLLDYKTDRVQQAKELIDRYETQLKLYADALERVFGARKLKVKEILIYSFSLEKLITL
;
A
#
# COMPACT_ATOMS: atom_id res chain seq x y z
N SER A 1 -32.49 -16.11 25.12
CA SER A 1 -32.71 -16.11 23.69
C SER A 1 -31.41 -15.89 22.92
N CYS A 2 -31.35 -16.38 21.74
CA CYS A 2 -30.18 -16.24 20.88
C CYS A 2 -29.82 -14.79 20.56
N GLU A 3 -30.72 -13.88 20.75
CA GLU A 3 -30.55 -12.47 20.44
C GLU A 3 -29.43 -11.79 21.21
N ASN A 4 -29.11 -12.35 22.40
CA ASN A 4 -28.11 -11.71 23.27
C ASN A 4 -26.73 -12.35 23.21
N ILE A 5 -26.58 -13.42 22.46
CA ILE A 5 -25.33 -14.19 22.42
C ILE A 5 -24.19 -13.42 21.76
N TYR A 6 -24.50 -12.55 20.81
CA TYR A 6 -23.50 -11.82 20.02
C TYR A 6 -23.60 -10.32 20.22
N LYS A 7 -24.01 -9.88 21.37
CA LYS A 7 -24.03 -8.45 21.65
C LYS A 7 -22.58 -7.95 21.75
N LYS A 8 -22.17 -7.18 20.77
CA LYS A 8 -20.81 -6.62 20.74
C LYS A 8 -20.65 -5.56 21.82
N THR A 9 -19.49 -5.52 22.45
CA THR A 9 -19.13 -4.47 23.39
C THR A 9 -18.85 -3.18 22.61
N ASP A 10 -18.87 -2.02 23.28
CA ASP A 10 -18.51 -0.74 22.67
C ASP A 10 -17.07 -0.79 22.11
N SER A 11 -16.17 -1.46 22.82
CA SER A 11 -14.78 -1.63 22.37
C SER A 11 -14.68 -2.43 21.07
N ASP A 12 -15.50 -3.47 20.91
CA ASP A 12 -15.53 -4.28 19.70
C ASP A 12 -16.12 -3.49 18.55
N GLN A 13 -17.14 -2.67 18.80
CA GLN A 13 -17.72 -1.79 17.79
C GLN A 13 -16.75 -0.72 17.33
N GLU A 14 -15.96 -0.15 18.23
CA GLU A 14 -14.93 0.81 17.92
C GLU A 14 -13.83 0.20 17.05
N LYS A 15 -13.41 -1.03 17.36
CA LYS A 15 -12.40 -1.75 16.57
C LYS A 15 -12.89 -2.03 15.15
N GLU A 16 -14.15 -2.42 15.00
CA GLU A 16 -14.74 -2.65 13.68
C GLU A 16 -14.85 -1.37 12.88
N GLU A 17 -15.21 -0.27 13.52
CA GLU A 17 -15.27 1.03 12.88
C GLU A 17 -13.89 1.47 12.38
N GLN A 18 -12.85 1.29 13.20
CA GLN A 18 -11.48 1.61 12.82
C GLN A 18 -10.99 0.77 11.64
N LYS A 19 -11.33 -0.52 11.61
CA LYS A 19 -11.00 -1.39 10.48
C LYS A 19 -11.68 -0.93 9.20
N ARG A 20 -12.94 -0.52 9.28
CA ARG A 20 -13.68 -0.02 8.14
C ARG A 20 -13.06 1.26 7.60
N ILE A 21 -12.73 2.20 8.47
CA ILE A 21 -12.09 3.46 8.10
C ILE A 21 -10.76 3.19 7.42
N ARG A 22 -9.94 2.30 7.98
CA ARG A 22 -8.66 1.94 7.39
C ARG A 22 -8.82 1.31 6.00
N HIS A 23 -9.81 0.45 5.83
CA HIS A 23 -10.09 -0.16 4.53
C HIS A 23 -10.46 0.90 3.49
N GLU A 24 -11.29 1.86 3.86
CA GLU A 24 -11.66 2.97 2.98
C GLU A 24 -10.46 3.83 2.62
N GLU A 25 -9.58 4.11 3.58
CA GLU A 25 -8.34 4.85 3.35
C GLU A 25 -7.41 4.10 2.40
N ASP A 26 -7.24 2.79 2.60
CA ASP A 26 -6.42 1.94 1.75
C ASP A 26 -6.96 1.92 0.31
N LEU A 27 -8.27 1.81 0.12
CA LEU A 27 -8.89 1.86 -1.20
C LEU A 27 -8.67 3.22 -1.87
N THR A 28 -8.71 4.29 -1.10
CA THR A 28 -8.45 5.64 -1.61
C THR A 28 -7.01 5.76 -2.13
N LEU A 29 -6.03 5.21 -1.40
CA LEU A 29 -4.64 5.19 -1.84
C LEU A 29 -4.47 4.40 -3.14
N ILE A 30 -5.09 3.23 -3.21
CA ILE A 30 -4.98 2.34 -4.37
C ILE A 30 -5.62 2.95 -5.61
N GLN A 31 -6.78 3.57 -5.45
CA GLN A 31 -7.54 4.13 -6.58
C GLN A 31 -7.05 5.49 -7.05
N GLY A 32 -6.46 6.31 -6.15
CA GLY A 32 -6.18 7.70 -6.44
C GLY A 32 -4.74 8.15 -6.31
N ILE A 33 -3.89 7.41 -5.61
CA ILE A 33 -2.53 7.86 -5.27
C ILE A 33 -1.45 6.92 -5.80
N ILE A 34 -1.67 5.61 -5.67
CA ILE A 34 -0.72 4.63 -6.22
C ILE A 34 -0.78 4.69 -7.75
N ASP A 35 0.36 4.93 -8.38
CA ASP A 35 0.43 5.07 -9.84
C ASP A 35 0.10 3.77 -10.56
N VAL A 36 0.88 2.73 -10.28
CA VAL A 36 0.73 1.43 -10.94
C VAL A 36 1.08 0.32 -9.96
N PHE A 37 0.30 -0.73 -9.98
CA PHE A 37 0.69 -1.99 -9.39
C PHE A 37 0.13 -3.13 -10.24
N TRP A 38 0.77 -4.29 -10.15
CA TRP A 38 0.25 -5.48 -10.81
C TRP A 38 0.52 -6.71 -9.95
N ILE A 39 -0.27 -7.76 -10.19
CA ILE A 39 -0.19 -9.00 -9.44
C ILE A 39 0.51 -10.03 -10.31
N GLU A 40 1.59 -10.60 -9.79
CA GLU A 40 2.28 -11.73 -10.37
C GLU A 40 1.98 -12.98 -9.56
N LYS A 41 2.41 -14.13 -10.06
CA LYS A 41 2.11 -15.41 -9.40
C LYS A 41 2.58 -15.46 -7.96
N ASP A 42 3.72 -14.85 -7.66
CA ASP A 42 4.38 -14.91 -6.37
C ASP A 42 4.28 -13.62 -5.53
N GLY A 43 3.52 -12.63 -5.99
CA GLY A 43 3.34 -11.40 -5.24
C GLY A 43 2.92 -10.20 -6.06
N ILE A 44 2.93 -9.06 -5.41
CA ILE A 44 2.53 -7.78 -5.99
C ILE A 44 3.78 -6.96 -6.29
N VAL A 45 3.79 -6.30 -7.43
CA VAL A 45 4.80 -5.30 -7.77
C VAL A 45 4.16 -3.92 -7.74
N LEU A 46 4.80 -3.00 -7.02
CA LEU A 46 4.38 -1.60 -6.93
C LEU A 46 5.38 -0.75 -7.70
N LEU A 47 4.88 0.08 -8.61
CA LEU A 47 5.71 0.98 -9.40
C LEU A 47 5.20 2.41 -9.24
N ASP A 48 6.12 3.32 -8.96
CA ASP A 48 5.84 4.73 -8.80
C ASP A 48 6.71 5.54 -9.76
N TYR A 49 6.11 6.53 -10.43
CA TYR A 49 6.82 7.42 -11.34
C TYR A 49 7.23 8.69 -10.60
N LYS A 50 8.49 9.10 -10.75
CA LYS A 50 8.99 10.34 -10.17
C LYS A 50 9.64 11.24 -11.21
N THR A 51 9.25 12.49 -11.19
CA THR A 51 9.78 13.53 -12.08
C THR A 51 10.82 14.42 -11.41
N ASP A 52 11.12 14.17 -10.13
CA ASP A 52 12.12 14.91 -9.37
C ASP A 52 13.44 14.93 -10.13
N ARG A 53 14.05 16.11 -10.19
CA ARG A 53 15.40 16.26 -10.75
C ARG A 53 16.40 15.81 -9.69
N VAL A 54 17.07 14.71 -9.95
CA VAL A 54 18.06 14.11 -9.06
C VAL A 54 19.26 13.67 -9.86
N GLN A 55 20.39 13.52 -9.17
CA GLN A 55 21.64 13.05 -9.78
C GLN A 55 21.91 11.58 -9.47
N GLN A 56 21.33 11.05 -8.39
CA GLN A 56 21.55 9.68 -7.95
C GLN A 56 20.25 9.04 -7.47
N ALA A 57 20.15 7.74 -7.68
CA ALA A 57 19.01 6.94 -7.24
C ALA A 57 18.76 7.05 -5.73
N LYS A 58 19.83 7.15 -4.95
CA LYS A 58 19.74 7.26 -3.48
C LYS A 58 18.89 8.44 -3.03
N GLU A 59 18.93 9.55 -3.75
CA GLU A 59 18.12 10.72 -3.42
C GLU A 59 16.62 10.41 -3.45
N LEU A 60 16.18 9.64 -4.43
CA LEU A 60 14.78 9.24 -4.55
C LEU A 60 14.41 8.22 -3.47
N ILE A 61 15.28 7.27 -3.22
CA ILE A 61 15.06 6.27 -2.17
C ILE A 61 14.91 6.96 -0.82
N ASP A 62 15.81 7.85 -0.48
CA ASP A 62 15.78 8.57 0.79
C ASP A 62 14.50 9.42 0.97
N ARG A 63 14.01 10.02 -0.14
CA ARG A 63 12.80 10.83 -0.11
C ARG A 63 11.52 10.01 0.02
N TYR A 64 11.45 8.87 -0.63
CA TYR A 64 10.17 8.19 -0.89
C TYR A 64 10.04 6.80 -0.30
N GLU A 65 11.11 6.22 0.25
CA GLU A 65 11.07 4.85 0.76
C GLU A 65 9.97 4.63 1.78
N THR A 66 9.87 5.50 2.77
CA THR A 66 8.86 5.39 3.83
C THR A 66 7.45 5.46 3.25
N GLN A 67 7.20 6.43 2.37
CA GLN A 67 5.89 6.61 1.74
C GLN A 67 5.51 5.38 0.92
N LEU A 68 6.43 4.87 0.11
CA LEU A 68 6.15 3.73 -0.75
C LEU A 68 5.94 2.44 0.04
N LYS A 69 6.63 2.28 1.16
CA LYS A 69 6.38 1.16 2.07
C LYS A 69 4.99 1.23 2.69
N LEU A 70 4.50 2.43 3.02
CA LEU A 70 3.14 2.61 3.49
C LEU A 70 2.11 2.23 2.42
N TYR A 71 2.37 2.57 1.16
CA TYR A 71 1.51 2.16 0.04
C TYR A 71 1.53 0.64 -0.14
N ALA A 72 2.69 0.02 0.00
CA ALA A 72 2.82 -1.43 -0.06
C ALA A 72 2.01 -2.11 1.05
N ASP A 73 2.04 -1.56 2.26
CA ASP A 73 1.25 -2.07 3.38
C ASP A 73 -0.25 -1.98 3.08
N ALA A 74 -0.70 -0.89 2.47
CA ALA A 74 -2.11 -0.73 2.07
C ALA A 74 -2.52 -1.80 1.06
N LEU A 75 -1.68 -2.07 0.06
CA LEU A 75 -1.93 -3.13 -0.93
C LEU A 75 -2.01 -4.50 -0.26
N GLU A 76 -1.10 -4.80 0.65
CA GLU A 76 -1.10 -6.08 1.36
C GLU A 76 -2.35 -6.26 2.22
N ARG A 77 -2.86 -5.20 2.84
CA ARG A 77 -4.11 -5.27 3.60
C ARG A 77 -5.31 -5.55 2.71
N VAL A 78 -5.41 -4.86 1.57
CA VAL A 78 -6.54 -5.03 0.65
C VAL A 78 -6.53 -6.42 0.01
N PHE A 79 -5.34 -6.93 -0.35
CA PHE A 79 -5.20 -8.24 -0.96
C PHE A 79 -4.87 -9.35 0.05
N GLY A 80 -5.08 -9.08 1.35
CA GLY A 80 -4.73 -10.01 2.43
C GLY A 80 -5.44 -11.35 2.36
N ALA A 81 -6.70 -11.39 1.89
CA ALA A 81 -7.45 -12.63 1.72
C ALA A 81 -6.78 -13.57 0.72
N ARG A 82 -6.03 -13.05 -0.24
CA ARG A 82 -5.26 -13.83 -1.23
C ARG A 82 -3.86 -14.17 -0.73
N LYS A 83 -3.47 -13.71 0.46
CA LYS A 83 -2.17 -13.90 1.08
C LYS A 83 -1.01 -13.42 0.20
N LEU A 84 -1.26 -12.43 -0.64
CA LEU A 84 -0.24 -11.84 -1.50
C LEU A 84 0.52 -10.76 -0.73
N LYS A 85 1.84 -10.79 -0.88
CA LYS A 85 2.73 -9.76 -0.34
C LYS A 85 3.29 -8.91 -1.47
N VAL A 86 3.68 -7.70 -1.15
CA VAL A 86 4.42 -6.88 -2.11
C VAL A 86 5.84 -7.40 -2.16
N LYS A 87 6.22 -7.97 -3.29
CA LYS A 87 7.55 -8.57 -3.47
C LYS A 87 8.57 -7.57 -3.99
N GLU A 88 8.12 -6.49 -4.62
CA GLU A 88 8.99 -5.51 -5.23
C GLU A 88 8.36 -4.14 -5.22
N ILE A 89 9.15 -3.14 -4.85
CA ILE A 89 8.76 -1.73 -4.93
C ILE A 89 9.76 -1.06 -5.87
N LEU A 90 9.25 -0.46 -6.93
CA LEU A 90 10.04 0.16 -7.97
C LEU A 90 9.72 1.65 -8.10
N ILE A 91 10.74 2.44 -8.37
CA ILE A 91 10.58 3.83 -8.78
C ILE A 91 11.14 3.94 -10.20
N TYR A 92 10.35 4.51 -11.11
CA TYR A 92 10.90 4.95 -12.39
C TYR A 92 11.23 6.44 -12.31
N SER A 93 12.50 6.78 -12.48
CA SER A 93 12.97 8.16 -12.49
C SER A 93 13.05 8.68 -13.92
N PHE A 94 12.26 9.70 -14.24
CA PHE A 94 12.36 10.36 -15.54
C PHE A 94 13.66 11.15 -15.65
N SER A 95 14.15 11.71 -14.53
CA SER A 95 15.40 12.46 -14.51
C SER A 95 16.61 11.57 -14.84
N LEU A 96 16.65 10.39 -14.24
CA LEU A 96 17.75 9.44 -14.44
C LEU A 96 17.50 8.48 -15.61
N GLU A 97 16.30 8.47 -16.15
CA GLU A 97 15.86 7.50 -17.16
C GLU A 97 16.14 6.06 -16.71
N LYS A 98 15.76 5.76 -15.48
CA LYS A 98 16.18 4.53 -14.81
C LYS A 98 15.09 3.96 -13.93
N LEU A 99 14.99 2.65 -13.92
CA LEU A 99 14.16 1.89 -12.97
C LEU A 99 15.02 1.58 -11.75
N ILE A 100 14.47 1.95 -10.58
CA ILE A 100 15.17 1.83 -9.30
C ILE A 100 14.39 0.86 -8.43
N THR A 101 15.07 -0.13 -7.88
CA THR A 101 14.48 -1.08 -6.93
C THR A 101 14.79 -0.63 -5.50
N LEU A 102 13.75 -0.59 -4.67
CA LEU A 102 13.91 -0.28 -3.26
C LEU A 102 14.39 -1.50 -2.49
#